data_89f2b09700dc7673cef3e5b328aea39a
#
_entry.id   89f2b09700dc7673cef3e5b328aea39a
#
_cell.length_a   1.000
_cell.length_b   1.000
_cell.length_c   1.000
_cell.angle_alpha   90.00
_cell.angle_beta   90.00
_cell.angle_gamma   90.00
#
_symmetry.space_group_name_H-M   'P 1'
#
loop_
_entity.id
_entity.type
_entity.pdbx_description
1 polymer ?
#
loop_
_entity_poly.entity_id
_entity_poly.type
_entity_poly.pdbx_seq_one_letter_code
_entity_poly.pdbx_strand_id
1 'polypeptide(L)'
;MKGKALKTVFLDTVPVMTGYLFLGISFGILLQEAGYGLPWAFSMALFMYAGSAQFLSVSLLANHASILSSAIAVFLLNARHIFYGISLIDAYKDTGKKKPYLIFALTDETYSLVTQNQPPEGMKRHTYCFLVSLFDHIYWVAGCVIGSVAGNFIPISFEGIEFVLTALFVTLFTEQWLSNKNHFPAVVGVVSTVLCLVLFGKDIFLIPSMVLVAILLTTTRKTGKRKEDGVNA
;
A
#
# COMPACT_ATOMS: atom_id res chain seq x y z
N MET A 1 30.93 6.45 11.22
CA MET A 1 29.62 7.16 11.25
C MET A 1 28.66 6.62 10.19
N LYS A 2 29.03 6.57 8.88
CA LYS A 2 28.10 6.09 7.80
C LYS A 2 27.56 4.67 8.00
N GLY A 3 28.35 3.73 8.51
CA GLY A 3 27.90 2.36 8.73
C GLY A 3 26.86 2.20 9.86
N LYS A 4 27.00 2.98 10.95
CA LYS A 4 26.00 2.98 12.04
C LYS A 4 24.65 3.53 11.54
N ALA A 5 24.66 4.64 10.80
CA ALA A 5 23.45 5.23 10.27
C ALA A 5 22.73 4.28 9.28
N LEU A 6 23.46 3.60 8.40
CA LEU A 6 22.87 2.61 7.48
C LEU A 6 22.26 1.43 8.24
N LYS A 7 22.93 0.95 9.29
CA LYS A 7 22.41 -0.12 10.17
C LYS A 7 21.10 0.29 10.83
N THR A 8 20.99 1.54 11.30
CA THR A 8 19.74 2.06 11.89
C THR A 8 18.61 2.04 10.85
N VAL A 9 18.85 2.57 9.64
CA VAL A 9 17.84 2.55 8.57
C VAL A 9 17.40 1.11 8.26
N PHE A 10 18.35 0.17 8.16
CA PHE A 10 18.02 -1.24 7.96
C PHE A 10 17.13 -1.80 9.08
N LEU A 11 17.48 -1.52 10.34
CA LEU A 11 16.69 -1.98 11.49
C LEU A 11 15.28 -1.38 11.50
N ASP A 12 15.13 -0.12 11.10
CA ASP A 12 13.82 0.53 10.97
C ASP A 12 12.94 -0.17 9.92
N THR A 13 13.54 -0.76 8.86
CA THR A 13 12.81 -1.43 7.78
C THR A 13 12.58 -2.94 8.02
N VAL A 14 13.16 -3.54 9.06
CA VAL A 14 13.02 -4.99 9.37
C VAL A 14 11.55 -5.43 9.53
N PRO A 15 10.67 -4.69 10.23
CA PRO A 15 9.26 -5.06 10.31
C PRO A 15 8.58 -5.13 8.94
N VAL A 16 8.87 -4.16 8.06
CA VAL A 16 8.34 -4.15 6.68
C VAL A 16 8.96 -5.28 5.86
N MET A 17 10.25 -5.56 6.03
CA MET A 17 10.93 -6.67 5.35
C MET A 17 10.22 -8.00 5.60
N THR A 18 9.86 -8.31 6.83
CA THR A 18 9.16 -9.57 7.15
C THR A 18 7.80 -9.67 6.47
N GLY A 19 7.00 -8.60 6.51
CA GLY A 19 5.71 -8.52 5.83
C GLY A 19 5.85 -8.61 4.30
N TYR A 20 6.78 -7.86 3.73
CA TYR A 20 7.00 -7.82 2.29
C TYR A 20 7.54 -9.12 1.71
N LEU A 21 8.44 -9.80 2.42
CA LEU A 21 8.89 -11.13 1.99
C LEU A 21 7.73 -12.12 2.03
N PHE A 22 6.94 -12.13 3.09
CA PHE A 22 5.80 -13.05 3.20
C PHE A 22 4.74 -12.78 2.12
N LEU A 23 4.30 -11.54 1.98
CA LEU A 23 3.29 -11.16 0.98
C LEU A 23 3.83 -11.28 -0.45
N GLY A 24 5.09 -10.90 -0.68
CA GLY A 24 5.73 -11.04 -1.98
C GLY A 24 5.86 -12.49 -2.42
N ILE A 25 6.25 -13.40 -1.51
CA ILE A 25 6.29 -14.84 -1.78
C ILE A 25 4.90 -15.34 -2.12
N SER A 26 3.88 -14.96 -1.35
CA SER A 26 2.49 -15.33 -1.62
C SER A 26 2.02 -14.85 -2.99
N PHE A 27 2.33 -13.58 -3.36
CA PHE A 27 2.03 -13.04 -4.68
C PHE A 27 2.74 -13.81 -5.80
N GLY A 28 4.04 -14.10 -5.64
CA GLY A 28 4.82 -14.80 -6.63
C GLY A 28 4.31 -16.22 -6.92
N ILE A 29 3.94 -16.95 -5.86
CA ILE A 29 3.32 -18.28 -5.97
C ILE A 29 1.99 -18.17 -6.73
N LEU A 30 1.15 -17.23 -6.31
CA LEU A 30 -0.17 -17.02 -6.89
C LEU A 30 -0.11 -16.67 -8.38
N LEU A 31 0.82 -15.79 -8.75
CA LEU A 31 1.03 -15.37 -10.14
C LEU A 31 1.56 -16.53 -11.00
N GLN A 32 2.43 -17.37 -10.43
CA GLN A 32 2.95 -18.57 -11.09
C GLN A 32 1.83 -19.55 -11.38
N GLU A 33 0.92 -19.77 -10.43
CA GLU A 33 -0.25 -20.64 -10.61
C GLU A 33 -1.22 -20.12 -11.68
N ALA A 34 -1.36 -18.79 -11.76
CA ALA A 34 -2.14 -18.14 -12.82
C ALA A 34 -1.52 -18.31 -14.22
N GLY A 35 -0.38 -19.02 -14.35
CA GLY A 35 0.32 -19.28 -15.60
C GLY A 35 1.30 -18.14 -15.99
N TYR A 36 1.52 -17.17 -15.12
CA TYR A 36 2.42 -16.05 -15.33
C TYR A 36 3.73 -16.28 -14.57
N GLY A 37 4.78 -16.70 -15.28
CA GLY A 37 6.06 -17.08 -14.69
C GLY A 37 6.91 -15.93 -14.14
N LEU A 38 8.15 -16.27 -13.76
CA LEU A 38 9.13 -15.37 -13.15
C LEU A 38 9.32 -14.01 -13.86
N PRO A 39 9.35 -13.89 -15.20
CA PRO A 39 9.50 -12.57 -15.85
C PRO A 39 8.36 -11.62 -15.51
N TRP A 40 7.14 -12.13 -15.38
CA TRP A 40 5.98 -11.33 -14.99
C TRP A 40 6.04 -10.93 -13.51
N ALA A 41 6.38 -11.86 -12.61
CA ALA A 41 6.54 -11.57 -11.19
C ALA A 41 7.59 -10.48 -10.95
N PHE A 42 8.76 -10.60 -11.60
CA PHE A 42 9.83 -9.62 -11.52
C PHE A 42 9.42 -8.26 -12.09
N SER A 43 8.82 -8.24 -13.29
CA SER A 43 8.42 -7.00 -13.96
C SER A 43 7.33 -6.26 -13.18
N MET A 44 6.32 -6.97 -12.68
CA MET A 44 5.26 -6.37 -11.87
C MET A 44 5.81 -5.84 -10.54
N ALA A 45 6.69 -6.59 -9.87
CA ALA A 45 7.30 -6.14 -8.62
C ALA A 45 8.20 -4.91 -8.82
N LEU A 46 8.92 -4.84 -9.94
CA LEU A 46 9.86 -3.75 -10.22
C LEU A 46 9.17 -2.48 -10.74
N PHE A 47 8.19 -2.61 -11.63
CA PHE A 47 7.62 -1.47 -12.36
C PHE A 47 6.22 -1.07 -11.88
N MET A 48 5.45 -1.97 -11.30
CA MET A 48 4.14 -1.66 -10.74
C MET A 48 4.24 -1.32 -9.26
N TYR A 49 4.99 -2.09 -8.49
CA TYR A 49 5.30 -1.90 -7.07
C TYR A 49 4.10 -1.43 -6.22
N ALA A 50 2.98 -2.07 -6.38
CA ALA A 50 1.74 -1.80 -5.67
C ALA A 50 1.09 -3.13 -5.26
N GLY A 51 1.47 -3.66 -4.09
CA GLY A 51 1.13 -5.02 -3.65
C GLY A 51 -0.35 -5.39 -3.81
N SER A 52 -1.26 -4.60 -3.24
CA SER A 52 -2.70 -4.86 -3.36
C SER A 52 -3.19 -4.84 -4.82
N ALA A 53 -2.66 -3.93 -5.65
CA ALA A 53 -3.00 -3.88 -7.08
C ALA A 53 -2.40 -5.07 -7.85
N GLN A 54 -1.23 -5.57 -7.45
CA GLN A 54 -0.64 -6.77 -8.03
C GLN A 54 -1.50 -8.01 -7.74
N PHE A 55 -1.94 -8.20 -6.50
CA PHE A 55 -2.88 -9.29 -6.15
C PHE A 55 -4.21 -9.16 -6.92
N LEU A 56 -4.79 -7.95 -6.98
CA LEU A 56 -5.99 -7.71 -7.79
C LEU A 56 -5.75 -8.05 -9.27
N SER A 57 -4.57 -7.72 -9.81
CA SER A 57 -4.23 -7.99 -11.21
C SER A 57 -4.21 -9.49 -11.54
N VAL A 58 -3.84 -10.36 -10.60
CA VAL A 58 -3.92 -11.82 -10.81
C VAL A 58 -5.37 -12.24 -11.05
N SER A 59 -6.30 -11.76 -10.21
CA SER A 59 -7.73 -12.06 -10.38
C SER A 59 -8.29 -11.46 -11.68
N LEU A 60 -7.91 -10.23 -12.05
CA LEU A 60 -8.34 -9.61 -13.30
C LEU A 60 -7.84 -10.36 -14.54
N LEU A 61 -6.60 -10.85 -14.51
CA LEU A 61 -6.01 -11.65 -15.57
C LEU A 61 -6.68 -13.01 -15.68
N ALA A 62 -6.88 -13.69 -14.55
CA ALA A 62 -7.55 -15.00 -14.51
C ALA A 62 -9.00 -14.96 -15.04
N ASN A 63 -9.70 -13.87 -14.78
CA ASN A 63 -11.10 -13.66 -15.24
C ASN A 63 -11.19 -12.98 -16.61
N HIS A 64 -10.09 -12.79 -17.32
CA HIS A 64 -10.05 -12.10 -18.63
C HIS A 64 -10.78 -10.74 -18.61
N ALA A 65 -10.64 -9.98 -17.52
CA ALA A 65 -11.30 -8.69 -17.36
C ALA A 65 -10.87 -7.70 -18.47
N SER A 66 -11.79 -6.82 -18.89
CA SER A 66 -11.48 -5.82 -19.90
C SER A 66 -10.41 -4.84 -19.41
N ILE A 67 -9.60 -4.30 -20.32
CA ILE A 67 -8.54 -3.33 -20.00
C ILE A 67 -9.12 -2.11 -19.26
N LEU A 68 -10.28 -1.61 -19.70
CA LEU A 68 -10.92 -0.45 -19.08
C LEU A 68 -11.38 -0.76 -17.66
N SER A 69 -12.00 -1.92 -17.43
CA SER A 69 -12.44 -2.36 -16.10
C SER A 69 -11.25 -2.53 -15.17
N SER A 70 -10.17 -3.15 -15.66
CA SER A 70 -8.93 -3.33 -14.91
C SER A 70 -8.27 -2.00 -14.55
N ALA A 71 -8.20 -1.06 -15.49
CA ALA A 71 -7.65 0.27 -15.25
C ALA A 71 -8.44 1.04 -14.18
N ILE A 72 -9.77 1.00 -14.24
CA ILE A 72 -10.63 1.64 -13.24
C ILE A 72 -10.43 0.99 -11.87
N ALA A 73 -10.45 -0.33 -11.78
CA ALA A 73 -10.29 -1.05 -10.52
C ALA A 73 -8.94 -0.76 -9.86
N VAL A 74 -7.84 -0.83 -10.62
CA VAL A 74 -6.49 -0.53 -10.13
C VAL A 74 -6.34 0.94 -9.74
N PHE A 75 -6.91 1.88 -10.52
CA PHE A 75 -6.90 3.30 -10.18
C PHE A 75 -7.62 3.57 -8.86
N LEU A 76 -8.81 3.03 -8.68
CA LEU A 76 -9.60 3.21 -7.46
C LEU A 76 -8.90 2.62 -6.23
N LEU A 77 -8.33 1.43 -6.36
CA LEU A 77 -7.58 0.78 -5.29
C LEU A 77 -6.37 1.61 -4.86
N ASN A 78 -5.67 2.23 -5.82
CA ASN A 78 -4.47 3.03 -5.58
C ASN A 78 -4.76 4.52 -5.31
N ALA A 79 -6.01 4.98 -5.35
CA ALA A 79 -6.36 6.39 -5.13
C ALA A 79 -5.88 6.92 -3.77
N ARG A 80 -5.72 6.06 -2.77
CA ARG A 80 -5.15 6.40 -1.44
C ARG A 80 -3.73 7.00 -1.53
N HIS A 81 -2.92 6.60 -2.51
CA HIS A 81 -1.56 7.11 -2.70
C HIS A 81 -1.54 8.62 -3.02
N ILE A 82 -2.64 9.17 -3.57
CA ILE A 82 -2.77 10.61 -3.79
C ILE A 82 -2.70 11.36 -2.45
N PHE A 83 -3.37 10.85 -1.42
CA PHE A 83 -3.37 11.47 -0.08
C PHE A 83 -2.00 11.36 0.60
N TYR A 84 -1.30 10.22 0.44
CA TYR A 84 0.06 10.07 0.93
C TYR A 84 1.02 11.03 0.24
N GLY A 85 0.92 11.16 -1.09
CA GLY A 85 1.70 12.10 -1.88
C GLY A 85 1.51 13.55 -1.42
N ILE A 86 0.26 13.97 -1.19
CA ILE A 86 -0.07 15.31 -0.71
C ILE A 86 0.58 15.58 0.66
N SER A 87 0.54 14.61 1.59
CA SER A 87 1.09 14.80 2.93
C SER A 87 2.63 14.83 2.97
N LEU A 88 3.30 14.28 1.94
CA LEU A 88 4.76 14.23 1.83
C LEU A 88 5.35 15.30 0.90
N ILE A 89 4.55 16.22 0.37
CA ILE A 89 5.03 17.29 -0.54
C ILE A 89 6.20 18.04 0.08
N ASP A 90 6.08 18.47 1.34
CA ASP A 90 7.12 19.23 2.03
C ASP A 90 8.34 18.34 2.36
N ALA A 91 8.13 17.10 2.75
CA ALA A 91 9.22 16.18 3.05
C ALA A 91 10.06 15.82 1.80
N TYR A 92 9.45 15.87 0.61
CA TYR A 92 10.10 15.54 -0.67
C TYR A 92 10.52 16.77 -1.48
N LYS A 93 10.37 18.00 -0.94
CA LYS A 93 10.66 19.24 -1.65
C LYS A 93 12.11 19.34 -2.12
N ASP A 94 13.07 18.99 -1.25
CA ASP A 94 14.52 19.17 -1.49
C ASP A 94 15.23 17.85 -1.86
N THR A 95 14.50 16.88 -2.41
CA THR A 95 15.06 15.55 -2.75
C THR A 95 15.75 15.50 -4.11
N GLY A 96 15.66 16.57 -4.92
CA GLY A 96 16.33 16.69 -6.22
C GLY A 96 16.00 15.56 -7.18
N LYS A 97 17.02 14.96 -7.80
CA LYS A 97 16.86 13.86 -8.79
C LYS A 97 16.27 12.58 -8.22
N LYS A 98 16.18 12.42 -6.88
CA LYS A 98 15.59 11.24 -6.23
C LYS A 98 14.07 11.33 -6.16
N LYS A 99 13.48 12.51 -6.36
CA LYS A 99 12.04 12.77 -6.20
C LYS A 99 11.15 11.83 -7.03
N PRO A 100 11.39 11.59 -8.32
CA PRO A 100 10.55 10.69 -9.11
C PRO A 100 10.50 9.27 -8.54
N TYR A 101 11.66 8.76 -8.10
CA TYR A 101 11.73 7.44 -7.47
C TYR A 101 10.99 7.40 -6.12
N LEU A 102 11.13 8.41 -5.29
CA LEU A 102 10.44 8.49 -3.99
C LEU A 102 8.92 8.56 -4.14
N ILE A 103 8.44 9.21 -5.20
CA ILE A 103 7.00 9.26 -5.50
C ILE A 103 6.51 7.89 -5.99
N PHE A 104 7.27 7.25 -6.88
CA PHE A 104 6.97 5.92 -7.40
C PHE A 104 6.99 4.86 -6.30
N ALA A 105 8.01 4.87 -5.44
CA ALA A 105 8.22 3.89 -4.39
C ALA A 105 7.46 4.18 -3.08
N LEU A 106 6.41 4.98 -3.14
CA LEU A 106 5.59 5.32 -1.98
C LEU A 106 4.48 4.29 -1.79
N THR A 107 4.64 3.44 -0.78
CA THR A 107 3.63 2.48 -0.33
C THR A 107 3.08 2.87 1.04
N ASP A 108 2.10 2.13 1.56
CA ASP A 108 1.51 2.36 2.89
C ASP A 108 2.57 2.22 3.98
N GLU A 109 3.39 1.20 3.89
CA GLU A 109 4.44 0.87 4.86
C GLU A 109 5.59 1.89 4.79
N THR A 110 6.05 2.20 3.58
CA THR A 110 7.07 3.24 3.37
C THR A 110 6.58 4.60 3.90
N TYR A 111 5.31 4.95 3.64
CA TYR A 111 4.69 6.16 4.19
C TYR A 111 4.72 6.15 5.72
N SER A 112 4.33 5.05 6.34
CA SER A 112 4.35 4.89 7.80
C SER A 112 5.76 5.09 8.36
N LEU A 113 6.76 4.42 7.80
CA LEU A 113 8.15 4.52 8.25
C LEU A 113 8.71 5.95 8.13
N VAL A 114 8.51 6.59 6.97
CA VAL A 114 9.06 7.93 6.75
C VAL A 114 8.31 9.03 7.51
N THR A 115 7.09 8.81 7.95
CA THR A 115 6.36 9.79 8.76
C THR A 115 6.60 9.64 10.25
N GLN A 116 6.78 8.43 10.74
CA GLN A 116 6.94 8.13 12.16
C GLN A 116 8.40 8.22 12.64
N ASN A 117 9.37 7.84 11.79
CA ASN A 117 10.76 7.78 12.19
C ASN A 117 11.54 9.05 11.80
N GLN A 118 12.54 9.36 12.60
CA GLN A 118 13.49 10.43 12.34
C GLN A 118 14.79 9.86 11.75
N PRO A 119 15.46 10.59 10.84
CA PRO A 119 16.74 10.15 10.30
C PRO A 119 17.79 10.07 11.42
N PRO A 120 18.69 9.05 11.38
CA PRO A 120 19.78 8.94 12.33
C PRO A 120 20.71 10.18 12.28
N GLU A 121 21.43 10.45 13.38
CA GLU A 121 22.35 11.58 13.45
C GLU A 121 23.34 11.62 12.27
N GLY A 122 23.46 12.81 11.68
CA GLY A 122 24.33 13.06 10.52
C GLY A 122 23.77 12.58 9.18
N MET A 123 22.56 12.02 9.13
CA MET A 123 21.89 11.66 7.89
C MET A 123 20.81 12.69 7.52
N LYS A 124 20.85 13.16 6.28
CA LYS A 124 19.82 14.07 5.76
C LYS A 124 18.50 13.33 5.54
N ARG A 125 17.37 13.99 5.83
CA ARG A 125 16.01 13.43 5.69
C ARG A 125 15.76 12.78 4.32
N HIS A 126 16.14 13.45 3.24
CA HIS A 126 15.96 12.92 1.88
C HIS A 126 16.78 11.65 1.61
N THR A 127 17.92 11.46 2.27
CA THR A 127 18.74 10.24 2.15
C THR A 127 18.10 9.10 2.93
N TYR A 128 17.56 9.39 4.11
CA TYR A 128 16.80 8.44 4.90
C TYR A 128 15.58 7.91 4.12
N CYS A 129 14.72 8.80 3.63
CA CYS A 129 13.56 8.43 2.83
C CYS A 129 13.94 7.57 1.61
N PHE A 130 15.02 7.94 0.91
CA PHE A 130 15.49 7.17 -0.25
C PHE A 130 15.94 5.75 0.12
N LEU A 131 16.67 5.59 1.23
CA LEU A 131 17.15 4.28 1.66
C LEU A 131 16.00 3.39 2.16
N VAL A 132 15.05 3.95 2.92
CA VAL A 132 13.84 3.22 3.33
C VAL A 132 13.09 2.73 2.09
N SER A 133 12.74 3.63 1.17
CA SER A 133 12.04 3.24 -0.07
C SER A 133 12.80 2.19 -0.89
N LEU A 134 14.13 2.29 -0.95
CA LEU A 134 14.96 1.35 -1.68
C LEU A 134 14.98 -0.03 -1.03
N PHE A 135 15.12 -0.10 0.29
CA PHE A 135 15.10 -1.37 1.03
C PHE A 135 13.73 -2.05 0.90
N ASP A 136 12.65 -1.32 1.13
CA ASP A 136 11.28 -1.84 0.99
C ASP A 136 11.04 -2.39 -0.42
N HIS A 137 11.47 -1.65 -1.46
CA HIS A 137 11.33 -2.10 -2.84
C HIS A 137 12.13 -3.39 -3.13
N ILE A 138 13.37 -3.47 -2.63
CA ILE A 138 14.21 -4.68 -2.76
C ILE A 138 13.54 -5.88 -2.07
N TYR A 139 13.00 -5.70 -0.87
CA TYR A 139 12.32 -6.78 -0.13
C TYR A 139 11.11 -7.30 -0.90
N TRP A 140 10.31 -6.40 -1.46
CA TRP A 140 9.16 -6.76 -2.28
C TRP A 140 9.55 -7.55 -3.53
N VAL A 141 10.50 -7.04 -4.30
CA VAL A 141 10.99 -7.71 -5.51
C VAL A 141 11.57 -9.08 -5.16
N ALA A 142 12.39 -9.17 -4.10
CA ALA A 142 12.96 -10.43 -3.65
C ALA A 142 11.88 -11.44 -3.25
N GLY A 143 10.87 -11.01 -2.48
CA GLY A 143 9.73 -11.86 -2.11
C GLY A 143 8.99 -12.40 -3.34
N CYS A 144 8.63 -11.53 -4.29
CA CYS A 144 7.92 -11.91 -5.52
C CYS A 144 8.72 -12.91 -6.37
N VAL A 145 10.03 -12.68 -6.51
CA VAL A 145 10.93 -13.58 -7.25
C VAL A 145 11.03 -14.93 -6.56
N ILE A 146 11.29 -14.95 -5.25
CA ILE A 146 11.37 -16.19 -4.46
C ILE A 146 10.06 -16.97 -4.58
N GLY A 147 8.92 -16.29 -4.42
CA GLY A 147 7.59 -16.89 -4.54
C GLY A 147 7.31 -17.48 -5.91
N SER A 148 7.64 -16.77 -7.00
CA SER A 148 7.46 -17.27 -8.36
C SER A 148 8.34 -18.50 -8.64
N VAL A 149 9.57 -18.53 -8.12
CA VAL A 149 10.43 -19.72 -8.23
C VAL A 149 9.87 -20.88 -7.40
N ALA A 150 9.47 -20.61 -6.15
CA ALA A 150 8.91 -21.62 -5.26
C ALA A 150 7.60 -22.22 -5.80
N GLY A 151 6.76 -21.42 -6.44
CA GLY A 151 5.50 -21.86 -7.06
C GLY A 151 5.68 -22.93 -8.14
N ASN A 152 6.86 -23.03 -8.77
CA ASN A 152 7.13 -24.14 -9.69
C ASN A 152 7.25 -25.51 -9.02
N PHE A 153 7.52 -25.54 -7.71
CA PHE A 153 7.77 -26.78 -6.96
C PHE A 153 6.61 -27.15 -6.03
N ILE A 154 5.70 -26.23 -5.77
CA ILE A 154 4.61 -26.41 -4.84
C ILE A 154 3.30 -26.53 -5.66
N PRO A 155 2.69 -27.72 -5.76
CA PRO A 155 1.40 -27.87 -6.41
C PRO A 155 0.31 -27.29 -5.50
N ILE A 156 -0.07 -26.06 -5.73
CA ILE A 156 -1.17 -25.38 -5.03
C ILE A 156 -2.36 -25.34 -6.00
N SER A 157 -3.58 -25.49 -5.52
CA SER A 157 -4.78 -25.34 -6.35
C SER A 157 -5.29 -23.90 -6.33
N PHE A 158 -5.88 -23.45 -7.44
CA PHE A 158 -6.48 -22.11 -7.59
C PHE A 158 -7.66 -21.86 -6.61
N GLU A 159 -8.13 -22.88 -5.94
CA GLU A 159 -9.19 -22.80 -4.94
C GLU A 159 -8.70 -21.94 -3.76
N GLY A 160 -9.28 -20.76 -3.59
CA GLY A 160 -8.96 -19.86 -2.48
C GLY A 160 -8.17 -18.59 -2.83
N ILE A 161 -7.83 -18.34 -4.09
CA ILE A 161 -7.18 -17.07 -4.50
C ILE A 161 -7.99 -15.86 -4.09
N GLU A 162 -9.31 -15.88 -4.25
CA GLU A 162 -10.20 -14.81 -3.80
C GLU A 162 -10.13 -14.62 -2.28
N PHE A 163 -9.93 -15.71 -1.54
CA PHE A 163 -9.75 -15.65 -0.09
C PHE A 163 -8.43 -15.00 0.31
N VAL A 164 -7.34 -15.23 -0.41
CA VAL A 164 -6.03 -14.59 -0.12
C VAL A 164 -6.13 -13.08 -0.22
N LEU A 165 -6.80 -12.56 -1.24
CA LEU A 165 -7.04 -11.13 -1.39
C LEU A 165 -7.89 -10.57 -0.25
N THR A 166 -8.95 -11.26 0.11
CA THR A 166 -9.81 -10.89 1.24
C THR A 166 -9.03 -10.92 2.56
N ALA A 167 -8.26 -11.97 2.81
CA ALA A 167 -7.41 -12.09 3.99
C ALA A 167 -6.37 -10.96 4.07
N LEU A 168 -5.75 -10.58 2.95
CA LEU A 168 -4.83 -9.45 2.87
C LEU A 168 -5.51 -8.15 3.32
N PHE A 169 -6.68 -7.83 2.79
CA PHE A 169 -7.39 -6.62 3.19
C PHE A 169 -7.87 -6.64 4.64
N VAL A 170 -8.33 -7.79 5.14
CA VAL A 170 -8.68 -7.94 6.55
C VAL A 170 -7.45 -7.75 7.44
N THR A 171 -6.30 -8.28 7.06
CA THR A 171 -5.05 -8.12 7.80
C THR A 171 -4.62 -6.65 7.84
N LEU A 172 -4.62 -5.97 6.70
CA LEU A 172 -4.29 -4.53 6.62
C LEU A 172 -5.26 -3.67 7.44
N PHE A 173 -6.56 -3.97 7.39
CA PHE A 173 -7.56 -3.29 8.20
C PHE A 173 -7.32 -3.51 9.70
N THR A 174 -7.05 -4.76 10.09
CA THR A 174 -6.78 -5.12 11.50
C THR A 174 -5.53 -4.44 12.01
N GLU A 175 -4.45 -4.42 11.22
CA GLU A 175 -3.20 -3.73 11.56
C GLU A 175 -3.44 -2.23 11.76
N GLN A 176 -4.15 -1.58 10.84
CA GLN A 176 -4.51 -0.16 10.97
C GLN A 176 -5.42 0.10 12.18
N TRP A 177 -6.34 -0.82 12.47
CA TRP A 177 -7.21 -0.73 13.66
C TRP A 177 -6.41 -0.80 14.96
N LEU A 178 -5.48 -1.75 15.06
CA LEU A 178 -4.67 -1.94 16.26
C LEU A 178 -3.63 -0.82 16.46
N SER A 179 -3.07 -0.28 15.38
CA SER A 179 -2.03 0.77 15.45
C SER A 179 -2.59 2.17 15.72
N ASN A 180 -3.87 2.41 15.44
CA ASN A 180 -4.49 3.73 15.62
C ASN A 180 -5.43 3.76 16.83
N LYS A 181 -5.27 4.76 17.71
CA LYS A 181 -6.21 5.02 18.83
C LYS A 181 -7.55 5.62 18.37
N ASN A 182 -7.55 6.27 17.20
CA ASN A 182 -8.78 6.88 16.68
C ASN A 182 -9.40 5.98 15.60
N HIS A 183 -10.43 5.25 15.97
CA HIS A 183 -11.15 4.33 15.08
C HIS A 183 -12.27 5.00 14.26
N PHE A 184 -12.53 6.30 14.49
CA PHE A 184 -13.59 7.02 13.78
C PHE A 184 -13.46 6.96 12.25
N PRO A 185 -12.27 7.16 11.61
CA PRO A 185 -12.14 7.04 10.18
C PRO A 185 -12.44 5.63 9.65
N ALA A 186 -12.05 4.59 10.39
CA ALA A 186 -12.30 3.20 10.02
C ALA A 186 -13.80 2.88 10.07
N VAL A 187 -14.50 3.31 11.13
CA VAL A 187 -15.95 3.14 11.26
C VAL A 187 -16.70 3.89 10.15
N VAL A 188 -16.32 5.14 9.87
CA VAL A 188 -16.90 5.91 8.76
C VAL A 188 -16.68 5.18 7.44
N GLY A 189 -15.49 4.62 7.20
CA GLY A 189 -15.17 3.85 6.00
C GLY A 189 -16.09 2.63 5.84
N VAL A 190 -16.21 1.81 6.87
CA VAL A 190 -17.05 0.59 6.85
C VAL A 190 -18.52 0.95 6.65
N VAL A 191 -19.05 1.88 7.46
CA VAL A 191 -20.47 2.26 7.39
C VAL A 191 -20.83 2.86 6.03
N SER A 192 -19.99 3.76 5.50
CA SER A 192 -20.21 4.38 4.18
C SER A 192 -20.16 3.34 3.06
N THR A 193 -19.24 2.38 3.15
CA THR A 193 -19.12 1.31 2.14
C THR A 193 -20.34 0.40 2.15
N VAL A 194 -20.78 -0.05 3.33
CA VAL A 194 -21.97 -0.89 3.47
C VAL A 194 -23.22 -0.13 2.99
N LEU A 195 -23.37 1.13 3.35
CA LEU A 195 -24.48 1.96 2.90
C LEU A 195 -24.51 2.08 1.36
N CYS A 196 -23.36 2.39 0.76
CA CYS A 196 -23.26 2.50 -0.69
C CYS A 196 -23.48 1.16 -1.40
N LEU A 197 -23.03 0.06 -0.82
CA LEU A 197 -23.27 -1.28 -1.35
C LEU A 197 -24.76 -1.62 -1.40
N VAL A 198 -25.50 -1.26 -0.36
CA VAL A 198 -26.96 -1.48 -0.30
C VAL A 198 -27.72 -0.58 -1.27
N LEU A 199 -27.28 0.69 -1.42
CA LEU A 199 -27.98 1.67 -2.27
C LEU A 199 -27.66 1.53 -3.77
N PHE A 200 -26.41 1.23 -4.13
CA PHE A 200 -25.92 1.25 -5.51
C PHE A 200 -25.61 -0.15 -6.08
N GLY A 201 -25.66 -1.20 -5.23
CA GLY A 201 -25.35 -2.57 -5.64
C GLY A 201 -23.87 -2.83 -5.84
N LYS A 202 -23.53 -4.11 -6.13
CA LYS A 202 -22.15 -4.62 -6.18
C LYS A 202 -21.27 -3.95 -7.22
N ASP A 203 -21.83 -3.50 -8.33
CA ASP A 203 -21.05 -3.08 -9.52
C ASP A 203 -20.57 -1.63 -9.43
N ILE A 204 -21.27 -0.78 -8.67
CA ILE A 204 -21.04 0.67 -8.70
C ILE A 204 -20.70 1.26 -7.32
N PHE A 205 -20.89 0.53 -6.21
CA PHE A 205 -20.80 1.07 -4.84
C PHE A 205 -19.45 1.68 -4.50
N LEU A 206 -18.38 1.24 -5.14
CA LEU A 206 -17.00 1.60 -4.76
C LEU A 206 -16.72 3.11 -4.91
N ILE A 207 -17.08 3.70 -6.06
CA ILE A 207 -16.86 5.13 -6.31
C ILE A 207 -17.68 6.01 -5.36
N PRO A 208 -19.00 5.82 -5.23
CA PRO A 208 -19.81 6.57 -4.27
C PRO A 208 -19.29 6.45 -2.82
N SER A 209 -18.86 5.25 -2.40
CA SER A 209 -18.35 5.06 -1.04
C SER A 209 -17.06 5.84 -0.80
N MET A 210 -16.13 5.85 -1.74
CA MET A 210 -14.88 6.63 -1.63
C MET A 210 -15.15 8.13 -1.56
N VAL A 211 -16.08 8.64 -2.39
CA VAL A 211 -16.48 10.06 -2.38
C VAL A 211 -17.14 10.41 -1.05
N LEU A 212 -18.06 9.56 -0.57
CA LEU A 212 -18.76 9.78 0.69
C LEU A 212 -17.80 9.80 1.88
N VAL A 213 -16.86 8.83 1.96
CA VAL A 213 -15.83 8.79 2.99
C VAL A 213 -14.96 10.05 2.95
N ALA A 214 -14.51 10.46 1.77
CA ALA A 214 -13.68 11.65 1.61
C ALA A 214 -14.42 12.93 2.08
N ILE A 215 -15.69 13.09 1.74
CA ILE A 215 -16.52 14.22 2.18
C ILE A 215 -16.68 14.19 3.70
N LEU A 216 -17.09 13.05 4.27
CA LEU A 216 -17.35 12.94 5.71
C LEU A 216 -16.09 13.21 6.54
N LEU A 217 -14.95 12.64 6.17
CA LEU A 217 -13.70 12.84 6.91
C LEU A 217 -13.16 14.27 6.76
N THR A 218 -13.34 14.89 5.59
CA THR A 218 -12.89 16.29 5.38
C THR A 218 -13.74 17.28 6.16
N THR A 219 -15.06 17.08 6.20
CA THR A 219 -15.97 17.95 6.94
C THR A 219 -15.78 17.83 8.45
N THR A 220 -15.61 16.63 8.98
CA THR A 220 -15.37 16.41 10.42
C THR A 220 -14.04 16.99 10.87
N ARG A 221 -12.98 16.90 10.04
CA ARG A 221 -11.67 17.51 10.33
C ARG A 221 -11.74 19.04 10.39
N LYS A 222 -12.50 19.68 9.51
CA LYS A 222 -12.70 21.14 9.52
C LYS A 222 -13.46 21.59 10.77
N THR A 223 -14.44 20.83 11.22
CA THR A 223 -15.24 21.14 12.42
C THR A 223 -14.41 20.99 13.69
N GLY A 224 -13.50 20.00 13.75
CA GLY A 224 -12.55 19.82 14.86
C GLY A 224 -11.59 21.01 15.02
N LYS A 225 -10.96 21.45 13.94
CA LYS A 225 -10.05 22.62 13.97
C LYS A 225 -10.76 23.91 14.39
N ARG A 226 -11.99 24.13 13.90
CA ARG A 226 -12.77 25.34 14.25
C ARG A 226 -13.19 25.40 15.74
N LYS A 227 -13.29 24.24 16.41
CA LYS A 227 -13.52 24.18 17.85
C LYS A 227 -12.26 24.47 18.66
N GLU A 228 -11.09 24.04 18.20
CA GLU A 228 -9.81 24.35 18.88
C GLU A 228 -9.46 25.84 18.76
N ASP A 229 -9.67 26.46 17.60
CA ASP A 229 -9.43 27.89 17.39
C ASP A 229 -10.43 28.79 18.17
N GLY A 230 -11.65 28.31 18.43
CA GLY A 230 -12.66 29.05 19.19
C GLY A 230 -12.58 28.90 20.71
N VAL A 231 -11.75 27.98 21.22
CA VAL A 231 -11.50 27.83 22.69
C VAL A 231 -10.26 28.60 23.12
N ASN A 232 -9.38 28.99 22.17
CA ASN A 232 -8.16 29.77 22.43
C ASN A 232 -8.30 31.26 22.07
N ALA A 233 -9.48 31.74 21.74
CA ALA A 233 -9.83 33.15 21.53
C ALA A 233 -10.72 33.68 22.69
#